data_6c151be9a2df72d99245811633730d24
#
_entry.id   6c151be9a2df72d99245811633730d24
#
_cell.length_a   1.000
_cell.length_b   1.000
_cell.length_c   1.000
_cell.angle_alpha   90.00
_cell.angle_beta   90.00
_cell.angle_gamma   90.00
#
_symmetry.space_group_name_H-M   'P 1'
#
loop_
_entity.id
_entity.type
_entity.pdbx_description
1 polymer ?
#
loop_
_entity_poly.entity_id
_entity_poly.type
_entity_poly.pdbx_seq_one_letter_code
_entity_poly.pdbx_strand_id
1 'polypeptide(L)'
;MDRYELQSRTKNLAHLCVKFASSLPKSTLGSHIKGQLIRCATSVAVNYRAVLLAQSDAAFAAKLSIVIEETDECDFWIEFAVDEKIAELEHAKHLLKEARELTAIFIASRKTIQLRIKNNN
;
A
#
# COMPACT_ATOMS: atom_id res chain seq x y z
N MET A 1 15.84 6.62 0.57
CA MET A 1 14.86 6.92 -0.50
C MET A 1 14.10 8.17 -0.10
N ASP A 2 14.01 9.15 -0.99
CA ASP A 2 13.35 10.40 -0.66
C ASP A 2 11.82 10.32 -0.82
N ARG A 3 11.15 11.36 -0.32
CA ARG A 3 9.69 11.42 -0.30
C ARG A 3 9.05 11.47 -1.68
N TYR A 4 9.73 12.07 -2.65
CA TYR A 4 9.22 12.17 -4.02
C TYR A 4 9.29 10.82 -4.74
N GLU A 5 10.33 10.04 -4.49
CA GLU A 5 10.43 8.67 -4.99
C GLU A 5 9.33 7.78 -4.40
N LEU A 6 9.08 7.92 -3.10
CA LEU A 6 8.02 7.16 -2.43
C LEU A 6 6.64 7.57 -2.94
N GLN A 7 6.42 8.88 -3.19
CA GLN A 7 5.18 9.35 -3.79
C GLN A 7 4.95 8.71 -5.16
N SER A 8 5.99 8.68 -6.00
CA SER A 8 5.93 8.05 -7.32
C SER A 8 5.70 6.54 -7.20
N ARG A 9 6.39 5.87 -6.28
CA ARG A 9 6.24 4.42 -6.08
C ARG A 9 4.85 4.04 -5.60
N THR A 10 4.25 4.81 -4.69
CA THR A 10 2.90 4.53 -4.20
C THR A 10 1.87 4.74 -5.31
N LYS A 11 2.03 5.77 -6.11
CA LYS A 11 1.14 6.02 -7.26
C LYS A 11 1.29 4.91 -8.31
N ASN A 12 2.51 4.49 -8.58
CA ASN A 12 2.77 3.39 -9.52
C ASN A 12 2.18 2.07 -9.01
N LEU A 13 2.31 1.80 -7.70
CA LEU A 13 1.67 0.62 -7.09
C LEU A 13 0.16 0.65 -7.33
N ALA A 14 -0.47 1.81 -7.14
CA ALA A 14 -1.92 1.95 -7.38
C ALA A 14 -2.28 1.60 -8.81
N HIS A 15 -1.54 2.12 -9.80
CA HIS A 15 -1.78 1.80 -11.21
C HIS A 15 -1.60 0.31 -11.50
N LEU A 16 -0.56 -0.31 -10.98
CA LEU A 16 -0.29 -1.73 -11.19
C LEU A 16 -1.36 -2.60 -10.52
N CYS A 17 -1.82 -2.22 -9.34
CA CYS A 17 -2.91 -2.93 -8.65
C CYS A 17 -4.22 -2.83 -9.41
N VAL A 18 -4.55 -1.67 -9.98
CA VAL A 18 -5.74 -1.48 -10.81
C VAL A 18 -5.68 -2.40 -12.04
N LYS A 19 -4.51 -2.47 -12.68
CA LYS A 19 -4.31 -3.35 -13.83
C LYS A 19 -4.49 -4.82 -13.45
N PHE A 20 -3.88 -5.24 -12.34
CA PHE A 20 -4.02 -6.61 -11.83
C PHE A 20 -5.48 -6.91 -11.47
N ALA A 21 -6.13 -6.01 -10.73
CA ALA A 21 -7.53 -6.16 -10.32
C ALA A 21 -8.46 -6.30 -11.54
N SER A 22 -8.18 -5.53 -12.60
CA SER A 22 -8.98 -5.56 -13.83
C SER A 22 -8.82 -6.86 -14.61
N SER A 23 -7.74 -7.63 -14.36
CA SER A 23 -7.52 -8.92 -14.99
C SER A 23 -8.22 -10.08 -14.28
N LEU A 24 -8.77 -9.85 -13.08
CA LEU A 24 -9.47 -10.88 -12.32
C LEU A 24 -10.77 -11.29 -13.00
N PRO A 25 -11.19 -12.57 -12.87
CA PRO A 25 -12.40 -13.04 -13.52
C PRO A 25 -13.65 -12.33 -13.02
N LYS A 26 -14.65 -12.25 -13.90
CA LYS A 26 -15.97 -11.66 -13.59
C LYS A 26 -16.81 -12.67 -12.82
N SER A 27 -16.40 -12.97 -11.59
CA SER A 27 -17.10 -13.84 -10.66
C SER A 27 -17.43 -13.04 -9.41
N THR A 28 -18.22 -13.59 -8.51
CA THR A 28 -18.51 -12.95 -7.23
C THR A 28 -17.21 -12.67 -6.47
N LEU A 29 -16.31 -13.64 -6.37
CA LEU A 29 -15.04 -13.48 -5.69
C LEU A 29 -14.12 -12.50 -6.42
N GLY A 30 -13.97 -12.67 -7.73
CA GLY A 30 -13.14 -11.77 -8.55
C GLY A 30 -13.59 -10.33 -8.46
N SER A 31 -14.90 -10.08 -8.53
CA SER A 31 -15.46 -8.74 -8.41
C SER A 31 -15.26 -8.14 -7.02
N HIS A 32 -15.39 -8.96 -5.98
CA HIS A 32 -15.16 -8.53 -4.60
C HIS A 32 -13.70 -8.11 -4.39
N ILE A 33 -12.76 -8.97 -4.77
CA ILE A 33 -11.32 -8.67 -4.64
C ILE A 33 -10.95 -7.44 -5.47
N LYS A 34 -11.46 -7.35 -6.70
CA LYS A 34 -11.22 -6.21 -7.58
C LYS A 34 -11.58 -4.90 -6.88
N GLY A 35 -12.78 -4.82 -6.30
CA GLY A 35 -13.23 -3.61 -5.61
C GLY A 35 -12.36 -3.26 -4.40
N GLN A 36 -12.03 -4.25 -3.59
CA GLN A 36 -11.22 -4.05 -2.39
C GLN A 36 -9.77 -3.65 -2.74
N LEU A 37 -9.18 -4.29 -3.74
CA LEU A 37 -7.82 -3.97 -4.14
C LEU A 37 -7.71 -2.57 -4.74
N ILE A 38 -8.64 -2.18 -5.60
CA ILE A 38 -8.65 -0.82 -6.16
C ILE A 38 -8.81 0.20 -5.03
N ARG A 39 -9.69 -0.04 -4.07
CA ARG A 39 -9.90 0.84 -2.93
C ARG A 39 -8.62 1.02 -2.11
N CYS A 40 -8.02 -0.09 -1.65
CA CYS A 40 -6.85 0.02 -0.78
C CYS A 40 -5.61 0.54 -1.53
N ALA A 41 -5.42 0.16 -2.79
CA ALA A 41 -4.26 0.61 -3.56
C ALA A 41 -4.31 2.12 -3.85
N THR A 42 -5.47 2.64 -4.21
CA THR A 42 -5.63 4.09 -4.41
C THR A 42 -5.53 4.84 -3.08
N SER A 43 -6.00 4.24 -1.99
CA SER A 43 -5.88 4.79 -0.64
C SER A 43 -4.41 4.94 -0.22
N VAL A 44 -3.54 3.97 -0.56
CA VAL A 44 -2.10 4.08 -0.30
C VAL A 44 -1.54 5.37 -0.90
N ALA A 45 -1.80 5.60 -2.17
CA ALA A 45 -1.26 6.76 -2.90
C ALA A 45 -1.82 8.07 -2.34
N VAL A 46 -3.13 8.14 -2.10
CA VAL A 46 -3.80 9.34 -1.58
C VAL A 46 -3.31 9.66 -0.17
N ASN A 47 -3.23 8.67 0.70
CA ASN A 47 -2.79 8.90 2.09
C ASN A 47 -1.30 9.20 2.18
N TYR A 48 -0.47 8.64 1.29
CA TYR A 48 0.94 9.02 1.28
C TYR A 48 1.11 10.50 0.87
N ARG A 49 0.32 11.00 -0.07
CA ARG A 49 0.31 12.43 -0.37
C ARG A 49 -0.05 13.25 0.87
N ALA A 50 -1.02 12.78 1.66
CA ALA A 50 -1.41 13.43 2.91
C ALA A 50 -0.28 13.40 3.94
N VAL A 51 0.51 12.34 3.99
CA VAL A 51 1.73 12.27 4.84
C VAL A 51 2.66 13.44 4.52
N LEU A 52 2.87 13.72 3.23
CA LEU A 52 3.77 14.79 2.79
C LEU A 52 3.26 16.19 3.14
N LEU A 53 1.97 16.32 3.42
CA LEU A 53 1.34 17.59 3.82
C LEU A 53 1.17 17.72 5.33
N ALA A 54 1.60 16.72 6.09
CA ALA A 54 1.45 16.73 7.55
C ALA A 54 2.24 17.88 8.18
N GLN A 55 1.62 18.58 9.15
CA GLN A 55 2.18 19.77 9.77
C GLN A 55 2.83 19.50 11.14
N SER A 56 2.89 18.23 11.55
CA SER A 56 3.53 17.82 12.79
C SER A 56 4.02 16.39 12.68
N ASP A 57 4.95 15.99 13.54
CA ASP A 57 5.43 14.62 13.60
C ASP A 57 4.31 13.67 13.98
N ALA A 58 3.43 14.07 14.90
CA ALA A 58 2.30 13.26 15.31
C ALA A 58 1.33 13.01 14.14
N ALA A 59 1.00 14.05 13.37
CA ALA A 59 0.14 13.94 12.19
C ALA A 59 0.82 13.06 11.12
N PHE A 60 2.12 13.23 10.92
CA PHE A 60 2.91 12.42 9.99
C PHE A 60 2.82 10.94 10.36
N ALA A 61 3.08 10.59 11.62
CA ALA A 61 3.04 9.22 12.12
C ALA A 61 1.63 8.62 11.98
N ALA A 62 0.59 9.39 12.31
CA ALA A 62 -0.80 8.94 12.22
C ALA A 62 -1.20 8.60 10.78
N LYS A 63 -0.87 9.49 9.83
CA LYS A 63 -1.15 9.24 8.40
C LYS A 63 -0.34 8.08 7.86
N LEU A 64 0.92 7.97 8.27
CA LEU A 64 1.78 6.88 7.84
C LEU A 64 1.26 5.53 8.32
N SER A 65 0.65 5.47 9.51
CA SER A 65 0.00 4.25 10.01
C SER A 65 -1.13 3.79 9.09
N ILE A 66 -1.91 4.74 8.53
CA ILE A 66 -2.95 4.42 7.56
C ILE A 66 -2.33 3.85 6.28
N VAL A 67 -1.26 4.47 5.78
CA VAL A 67 -0.55 4.00 4.58
C VAL A 67 -0.05 2.57 4.78
N ILE A 68 0.51 2.27 5.95
CA ILE A 68 0.99 0.92 6.29
C ILE A 68 -0.15 -0.09 6.24
N GLU A 69 -1.27 0.21 6.89
CA GLU A 69 -2.43 -0.68 6.91
C GLU A 69 -2.97 -0.95 5.50
N GLU A 70 -3.10 0.09 4.69
CA GLU A 70 -3.64 -0.02 3.33
C GLU A 70 -2.68 -0.75 2.39
N THR A 71 -1.37 -0.56 2.56
CA THR A 71 -0.37 -1.27 1.76
C THR A 71 -0.38 -2.77 2.11
N ASP A 72 -0.49 -3.09 3.39
CA ASP A 72 -0.63 -4.48 3.84
C ASP A 72 -1.91 -5.11 3.32
N GLU A 73 -3.00 -4.36 3.27
CA GLU A 73 -4.27 -4.85 2.70
C GLU A 73 -4.12 -5.17 1.22
N CYS A 74 -3.35 -4.39 0.46
CA CYS A 74 -3.04 -4.72 -0.94
C CYS A 74 -2.36 -6.09 -1.04
N ASP A 75 -1.34 -6.34 -0.20
CA ASP A 75 -0.66 -7.63 -0.13
C ASP A 75 -1.67 -8.75 0.12
N PHE A 76 -2.55 -8.55 1.11
CA PHE A 76 -3.57 -9.54 1.45
C PHE A 76 -4.43 -9.94 0.25
N TRP A 77 -5.01 -8.95 -0.45
CA TRP A 77 -5.92 -9.26 -1.57
C TRP A 77 -5.21 -9.87 -2.76
N ILE A 78 -3.99 -9.44 -3.05
CA ILE A 78 -3.19 -10.02 -4.15
C ILE A 78 -2.86 -11.49 -3.83
N GLU A 79 -2.37 -11.76 -2.63
CA GLU A 79 -2.03 -13.11 -2.18
C GLU A 79 -3.28 -13.99 -2.14
N PHE A 80 -4.39 -13.46 -1.64
CA PHE A 80 -5.65 -14.18 -1.56
C PHE A 80 -6.14 -14.60 -2.95
N ALA A 81 -6.03 -13.72 -3.94
CA ALA A 81 -6.41 -14.04 -5.32
C ALA A 81 -5.58 -15.19 -5.88
N VAL A 82 -4.28 -15.23 -5.58
CA VAL A 82 -3.39 -16.32 -5.99
C VAL A 82 -3.77 -17.61 -5.25
N ASP A 83 -4.00 -17.53 -3.95
CA ASP A 83 -4.38 -18.68 -3.11
C ASP A 83 -5.69 -19.32 -3.61
N GLU A 84 -6.65 -18.48 -4.02
CA GLU A 84 -7.93 -18.94 -4.57
C GLU A 84 -7.85 -19.33 -6.04
N LYS A 85 -6.67 -19.30 -6.63
CA LYS A 85 -6.39 -19.71 -8.01
C LYS A 85 -7.15 -18.93 -9.07
N ILE A 86 -7.53 -17.70 -8.77
CA ILE A 86 -8.13 -16.78 -9.75
C ILE A 86 -7.11 -15.80 -10.33
N ALA A 87 -5.86 -15.88 -9.87
CA ALA A 87 -4.73 -15.17 -10.43
C ALA A 87 -3.49 -16.07 -10.35
N GLU A 88 -2.58 -15.90 -11.30
CA GLU A 88 -1.33 -16.66 -11.30
C GLU A 88 -0.24 -15.94 -10.52
N LEU A 89 0.57 -16.69 -9.78
CA LEU A 89 1.68 -16.13 -9.00
C LEU A 89 2.62 -15.28 -9.87
N GLU A 90 2.89 -15.72 -11.11
CA GLU A 90 3.78 -14.97 -12.01
C GLU A 90 3.27 -13.54 -12.28
N HIS A 91 1.96 -13.33 -12.35
CA HIS A 91 1.38 -12.01 -12.55
C HIS A 91 1.35 -11.18 -11.26
N ALA A 92 1.38 -11.83 -10.10
CA ALA A 92 1.29 -11.20 -8.79
C ALA A 92 2.65 -10.91 -8.15
N LYS A 93 3.67 -11.65 -8.55
CA LYS A 93 4.98 -11.71 -7.89
C LYS A 93 5.63 -10.35 -7.70
N HIS A 94 5.66 -9.55 -8.75
CA HIS A 94 6.25 -8.20 -8.71
C HIS A 94 5.46 -7.28 -7.78
N LEU A 95 4.12 -7.35 -7.83
CA LEU A 95 3.25 -6.55 -6.98
C LEU A 95 3.42 -6.89 -5.50
N LEU A 96 3.48 -8.18 -5.18
CA LEU A 96 3.70 -8.64 -3.81
C LEU A 96 5.03 -8.15 -3.28
N LYS A 97 6.08 -8.24 -4.09
CA LYS A 97 7.40 -7.75 -3.73
C LYS A 97 7.38 -6.25 -3.44
N GLU A 98 6.77 -5.48 -4.32
CA GLU A 98 6.70 -4.02 -4.18
C GLU A 98 5.88 -3.61 -2.96
N ALA A 99 4.71 -4.21 -2.74
CA ALA A 99 3.87 -3.92 -1.59
C ALA A 99 4.60 -4.23 -0.28
N ARG A 100 5.27 -5.37 -0.20
CA ARG A 100 6.01 -5.78 1.00
C ARG A 100 7.22 -4.90 1.26
N GLU A 101 7.93 -4.49 0.21
CA GLU A 101 9.05 -3.56 0.35
C GLU A 101 8.59 -2.19 0.82
N LEU A 102 7.52 -1.64 0.25
CA LEU A 102 6.96 -0.37 0.66
C LEU A 102 6.47 -0.42 2.12
N THR A 103 5.80 -1.49 2.52
CA THR A 103 5.37 -1.69 3.90
C THR A 103 6.56 -1.61 4.87
N ALA A 104 7.65 -2.30 4.54
CA ALA A 104 8.87 -2.29 5.37
C ALA A 104 9.47 -0.89 5.46
N ILE A 105 9.53 -0.15 4.36
CA ILE A 105 10.04 1.22 4.31
C ILE A 105 9.18 2.13 5.21
N PHE A 106 7.86 2.04 5.10
CA PHE A 106 6.94 2.87 5.88
C PHE A 106 7.01 2.54 7.37
N ILE A 107 7.13 1.27 7.74
CA ILE A 107 7.30 0.87 9.14
C ILE A 107 8.57 1.46 9.71
N ALA A 108 9.69 1.40 8.97
CA ALA A 108 10.95 1.99 9.38
C ALA A 108 10.84 3.51 9.54
N SER A 109 10.19 4.18 8.60
CA SER A 109 9.96 5.63 8.67
C SER A 109 9.11 6.00 9.88
N ARG A 110 8.03 5.26 10.14
CA ARG A 110 7.17 5.49 11.31
C ARG A 110 7.94 5.33 12.61
N LYS A 111 8.77 4.30 12.70
CA LYS A 111 9.60 4.07 13.88
C LYS A 111 10.53 5.25 14.15
N THR A 112 11.18 5.78 13.12
CA THR A 112 12.06 6.94 13.24
C THR A 112 11.30 8.16 13.78
N ILE A 113 10.12 8.44 13.24
CA ILE A 113 9.29 9.58 13.67
C ILE A 113 8.79 9.38 15.11
N GLN A 114 8.37 8.17 15.46
CA GLN A 114 7.89 7.86 16.82
C GLN A 114 9.01 8.04 17.86
N LEU A 115 10.23 7.66 17.52
CA LEU A 115 11.40 7.89 18.40
C LEU A 115 11.66 9.39 18.56
N ARG A 116 11.55 10.16 17.48
CA ARG A 116 11.72 11.61 17.55
C ARG A 116 10.65 12.27 18.43
N ILE A 117 9.40 11.85 18.31
CA ILE A 117 8.30 12.33 19.17
C ILE A 117 8.62 12.01 20.63
N LYS A 118 9.02 10.80 20.94
CA LYS A 118 9.35 10.35 22.29
C LYS A 118 10.51 11.17 22.89
N ASN A 119 11.54 11.46 22.10
CA ASN A 119 12.72 12.18 22.58
C ASN A 119 12.46 13.66 22.79
N ASN A 120 11.41 14.23 22.18
CA ASN A 120 11.04 15.65 22.30
C ASN A 120 10.00 15.90 23.40
N ASN A 121 9.58 14.86 24.11
CA ASN A 121 8.58 14.97 25.18
C ASN A 121 9.25 15.02 26.56
#